data_42d764ec3a37e0319d76f04d08e3efbf
#
_entry.id   42d764ec3a37e0319d76f04d08e3efbf
#
_cell.length_a   1.000
_cell.length_b   1.000
_cell.length_c   1.000
_cell.angle_alpha   90.00
_cell.angle_beta   90.00
_cell.angle_gamma   90.00
#
_symmetry.space_group_name_H-M   'P 1'
#
loop_
_entity.id
_entity.type
_entity.pdbx_description
1 polymer ?
#
loop_
_entity_poly.entity_id
_entity_poly.type
_entity_poly.pdbx_seq_one_letter_code
_entity_poly.pdbx_strand_id
1 'polypeptide(L)'
;LHKEYRRQRQMCIRDRVKVNGHVAHIGDKINPKKDIVAVRGKKITKEERMYYIMLNKPRGYVTTVSDELGRKTVMDLVDCDARVYPVGRLDKDSEGLLILTNDGSFANALTHPKHNYAKVYRVTVRPSVNDEMLEKMRNGIEIDGRKTAPCDINIISEEEGRVVLEFILREGRNRQIRKMCEAVGLQVARLKRISIGPVKLGMLQTGKTRRLTDNEVHKLLRSSNPATQEENK
;
A
#
# COMPACT_ATOMS: atom_id res chain seq x y z
N LEU A 1 5.10 26.50 -12.34
CA LEU A 1 4.97 25.10 -12.84
C LEU A 1 3.70 24.40 -12.31
N HIS A 2 3.40 24.42 -10.98
CA HIS A 2 2.21 23.76 -10.44
C HIS A 2 0.85 24.40 -10.83
N LYS A 3 0.79 25.72 -11.02
CA LYS A 3 -0.45 26.42 -11.45
C LYS A 3 -0.76 26.21 -12.94
N GLU A 4 0.24 26.12 -13.80
CA GLU A 4 0.07 25.84 -15.22
C GLU A 4 -0.34 24.39 -15.47
N TYR A 5 0.24 23.41 -14.77
CA TYR A 5 -0.18 22.01 -14.84
C TYR A 5 -1.64 21.80 -14.37
N ARG A 6 -2.09 22.54 -13.36
CA ARG A 6 -3.51 22.57 -12.97
C ARG A 6 -4.40 23.17 -14.05
N ARG A 7 -3.99 24.29 -14.70
CA ARG A 7 -4.75 24.91 -15.79
C ARG A 7 -4.84 24.00 -17.03
N GLN A 8 -3.76 23.34 -17.42
CA GLN A 8 -3.76 22.39 -18.54
C GLN A 8 -4.63 21.15 -18.24
N ARG A 9 -4.60 20.59 -17.02
CA ARG A 9 -5.55 19.55 -16.62
C ARG A 9 -6.99 20.05 -16.64
N GLN A 10 -7.27 21.27 -16.22
CA GLN A 10 -8.58 21.87 -16.23
C GLN A 10 -9.10 22.09 -17.67
N MET A 11 -8.26 22.56 -18.59
CA MET A 11 -8.63 22.71 -20.01
C MET A 11 -8.87 21.34 -20.68
N CYS A 12 -8.11 20.31 -20.36
CA CYS A 12 -8.31 18.97 -20.90
C CYS A 12 -9.60 18.28 -20.42
N ILE A 13 -10.16 18.66 -19.28
CA ILE A 13 -11.36 18.07 -18.70
C ILE A 13 -12.61 18.81 -19.19
N ARG A 14 -12.54 20.13 -19.40
CA ARG A 14 -13.68 21.02 -19.60
C ARG A 14 -14.61 20.62 -20.75
N ASP A 15 -14.08 20.12 -21.86
CA ASP A 15 -14.89 19.83 -23.05
C ASP A 15 -15.13 18.34 -23.30
N ARG A 16 -14.60 17.46 -22.41
CA ARG A 16 -14.57 16.02 -22.64
C ARG A 16 -15.47 15.22 -21.72
N VAL A 17 -15.87 15.79 -20.57
CA VAL A 17 -16.76 15.13 -19.61
C VAL A 17 -18.12 15.76 -19.69
N LYS A 18 -19.14 14.93 -19.93
CA LYS A 18 -20.56 15.35 -19.92
C LYS A 18 -21.32 14.55 -18.87
N VAL A 19 -22.22 15.20 -18.15
CA VAL A 19 -23.19 14.59 -17.23
C VAL A 19 -24.57 14.85 -17.80
N ASN A 20 -25.33 13.81 -18.10
CA ASN A 20 -26.66 13.90 -18.74
C ASN A 20 -26.66 14.74 -20.02
N GLY A 21 -25.59 14.70 -20.81
CA GLY A 21 -25.44 15.46 -22.06
C GLY A 21 -24.86 16.87 -21.89
N HIS A 22 -24.81 17.42 -20.68
CA HIS A 22 -24.26 18.76 -20.40
C HIS A 22 -22.78 18.67 -19.98
N VAL A 23 -22.00 19.70 -20.34
CA VAL A 23 -20.57 19.77 -19.97
C VAL A 23 -20.43 19.86 -18.45
N ALA A 24 -19.64 18.97 -17.87
CA ALA A 24 -19.40 18.93 -16.42
C ALA A 24 -18.37 19.97 -15.99
N HIS A 25 -18.55 20.55 -14.80
CA HIS A 25 -17.63 21.47 -14.15
C HIS A 25 -16.95 20.78 -12.96
N ILE A 26 -15.76 21.29 -12.59
CA ILE A 26 -15.05 20.77 -11.42
C ILE A 26 -15.83 21.09 -10.15
N GLY A 27 -16.18 20.05 -9.41
CA GLY A 27 -17.00 20.18 -8.20
C GLY A 27 -18.44 19.75 -8.36
N ASP A 28 -18.89 19.48 -9.60
CA ASP A 28 -20.23 18.96 -9.84
C ASP A 28 -20.44 17.64 -9.11
N LYS A 29 -21.54 17.55 -8.38
CA LYS A 29 -21.96 16.34 -7.67
C LYS A 29 -22.85 15.52 -8.58
N ILE A 30 -22.52 14.24 -8.75
CA ILE A 30 -23.29 13.31 -9.56
C ILE A 30 -23.90 12.22 -8.67
N ASN A 31 -25.07 11.72 -9.07
CA ASN A 31 -25.66 10.52 -8.51
C ASN A 31 -25.28 9.31 -9.39
N PRO A 32 -24.37 8.40 -8.95
CA PRO A 32 -23.91 7.29 -9.79
C PRO A 32 -25.00 6.32 -10.24
N LYS A 33 -26.20 6.36 -9.60
CA LYS A 33 -27.33 5.49 -9.95
C LYS A 33 -28.26 6.08 -10.98
N LYS A 34 -28.27 7.42 -11.13
CA LYS A 34 -29.22 8.15 -11.98
C LYS A 34 -28.56 8.89 -13.14
N ASP A 35 -27.36 9.44 -12.90
CA ASP A 35 -26.72 10.30 -13.87
C ASP A 35 -25.86 9.50 -14.86
N ILE A 36 -25.96 9.90 -16.13
CA ILE A 36 -25.15 9.34 -17.21
C ILE A 36 -23.91 10.20 -17.39
N VAL A 37 -22.75 9.66 -17.10
CA VAL A 37 -21.46 10.31 -17.33
C VAL A 37 -20.87 9.79 -18.63
N ALA A 38 -20.44 10.71 -19.50
CA ALA A 38 -19.73 10.38 -20.73
C ALA A 38 -18.40 11.13 -20.80
N VAL A 39 -17.34 10.47 -21.26
CA VAL A 39 -16.04 11.06 -21.55
C VAL A 39 -15.73 10.87 -23.02
N ARG A 40 -15.50 11.99 -23.74
CA ARG A 40 -15.30 11.98 -25.19
C ARG A 40 -16.41 11.23 -25.94
N GLY A 41 -17.66 11.42 -25.52
CA GLY A 41 -18.82 10.76 -26.12
C GLY A 41 -19.04 9.30 -25.72
N LYS A 42 -18.08 8.67 -25.04
CA LYS A 42 -18.25 7.30 -24.52
C LYS A 42 -18.87 7.34 -23.13
N LYS A 43 -20.01 6.65 -22.97
CA LYS A 43 -20.65 6.47 -21.65
C LYS A 43 -19.72 5.71 -20.72
N ILE A 44 -19.52 6.25 -19.52
CA ILE A 44 -18.83 5.54 -18.44
C ILE A 44 -19.88 4.73 -17.70
N THR A 45 -19.75 3.42 -17.75
CA THR A 45 -20.49 2.51 -16.88
C THR A 45 -19.66 2.26 -15.64
N LYS A 46 -20.29 2.25 -14.46
CA LYS A 46 -19.61 1.81 -13.25
C LYS A 46 -19.23 0.33 -13.43
N GLU A 47 -17.97 0.01 -13.24
CA GLU A 47 -17.53 -1.39 -13.20
C GLU A 47 -18.29 -2.12 -12.09
N GLU A 48 -19.12 -3.10 -12.46
CA GLU A 48 -19.94 -3.83 -11.48
C GLU A 48 -19.11 -4.83 -10.67
N ARG A 49 -17.98 -5.29 -11.25
CA ARG A 49 -17.12 -6.28 -10.62
C ARG A 49 -15.94 -5.63 -9.90
N MET A 50 -15.88 -5.84 -8.58
CA MET A 50 -14.74 -5.42 -7.77
C MET A 50 -13.65 -6.48 -7.78
N TYR A 51 -12.40 -6.04 -7.86
CA TYR A 51 -11.22 -6.88 -7.86
C TYR A 51 -10.36 -6.57 -6.63
N TYR A 52 -10.00 -7.62 -5.92
CA TYR A 52 -9.11 -7.56 -4.77
C TYR A 52 -7.99 -8.56 -5.01
N ILE A 53 -6.83 -8.09 -5.38
CA ILE A 53 -5.70 -8.90 -5.83
C ILE A 53 -4.55 -8.76 -4.85
N MET A 54 -4.02 -9.88 -4.38
CA MET A 54 -2.75 -9.96 -3.67
C MET A 54 -1.64 -10.27 -4.66
N LEU A 55 -0.59 -9.47 -4.62
CA LEU A 55 0.66 -9.70 -5.34
C LEU A 55 1.79 -9.96 -4.33
N ASN A 56 2.58 -11.01 -4.55
CA ASN A 56 3.89 -11.12 -3.91
C ASN A 56 4.90 -10.35 -4.76
N LYS A 57 5.00 -9.05 -4.50
CA LYS A 57 5.87 -8.15 -5.26
C LYS A 57 7.34 -8.56 -5.17
N PRO A 58 8.05 -8.79 -6.28
CA PRO A 58 9.49 -8.99 -6.29
C PRO A 58 10.26 -7.67 -6.11
N ARG A 59 11.54 -7.76 -5.81
CA ARG A 59 12.47 -6.62 -5.89
C ARG A 59 12.62 -6.15 -7.34
N GLY A 60 12.97 -4.89 -7.52
CA GLY A 60 13.21 -4.31 -8.84
C GLY A 60 11.98 -3.68 -9.51
N TYR A 61 10.78 -3.94 -9.03
CA TYR A 61 9.54 -3.37 -9.55
C TYR A 61 9.10 -2.15 -8.76
N VAL A 62 8.68 -1.10 -9.47
CA VAL A 62 8.15 0.15 -8.86
C VAL A 62 6.66 -0.02 -8.58
N THR A 63 6.21 0.45 -7.41
CA THR A 63 4.78 0.43 -7.05
C THR A 63 4.09 1.66 -7.63
N THR A 64 3.70 1.60 -8.89
CA THR A 64 2.97 2.63 -9.63
C THR A 64 2.12 1.99 -10.73
N VAL A 65 1.09 2.67 -11.17
CA VAL A 65 0.28 2.28 -12.35
C VAL A 65 0.90 2.73 -13.68
N SER A 66 1.78 3.74 -13.66
CA SER A 66 2.50 4.25 -14.82
C SER A 66 3.85 4.78 -14.39
N ASP A 67 4.87 4.60 -15.22
CA ASP A 67 6.22 5.07 -14.95
C ASP A 67 6.77 5.79 -16.18
N GLU A 68 7.12 7.06 -16.02
CA GLU A 68 7.62 7.90 -17.11
C GLU A 68 9.07 7.53 -17.51
N LEU A 69 9.80 6.83 -16.65
CA LEU A 69 11.18 6.40 -16.88
C LEU A 69 11.28 5.00 -17.50
N GLY A 70 10.15 4.37 -17.86
CA GLY A 70 10.13 3.04 -18.47
C GLY A 70 10.62 1.90 -17.56
N ARG A 71 10.62 2.10 -16.24
CA ARG A 71 11.00 1.05 -15.27
C ARG A 71 9.88 0.02 -15.13
N LYS A 72 10.25 -1.22 -14.83
CA LYS A 72 9.28 -2.27 -14.52
C LYS A 72 8.39 -1.87 -13.34
N THR A 73 7.07 -1.97 -13.54
CA THR A 73 6.06 -1.62 -12.55
C THR A 73 5.35 -2.86 -12.04
N VAL A 74 4.65 -2.74 -10.92
CA VAL A 74 3.82 -3.83 -10.39
C VAL A 74 2.70 -4.24 -11.34
N MET A 75 2.31 -3.34 -12.26
CA MET A 75 1.26 -3.63 -13.24
C MET A 75 1.71 -4.66 -14.29
N ASP A 76 3.01 -4.76 -14.57
CA ASP A 76 3.58 -5.77 -15.49
C ASP A 76 3.42 -7.22 -14.96
N LEU A 77 3.05 -7.37 -13.68
CA LEU A 77 2.86 -8.65 -13.00
C LEU A 77 1.39 -9.00 -12.76
N VAL A 78 0.48 -8.09 -13.11
CA VAL A 78 -0.95 -8.24 -12.82
C VAL A 78 -1.71 -8.50 -14.11
N ASP A 79 -2.21 -9.72 -14.25
CA ASP A 79 -3.14 -10.08 -15.32
C ASP A 79 -4.58 -9.85 -14.82
N CYS A 80 -5.19 -8.75 -15.28
CA CYS A 80 -6.55 -8.36 -14.89
C CYS A 80 -7.18 -7.49 -15.98
N ASP A 81 -8.37 -7.87 -16.42
CA ASP A 81 -9.13 -7.12 -17.44
C ASP A 81 -9.60 -5.75 -16.95
N ALA A 82 -9.67 -5.56 -15.64
CA ALA A 82 -10.08 -4.31 -15.02
C ALA A 82 -8.88 -3.41 -14.69
N ARG A 83 -9.11 -2.11 -14.67
CA ARG A 83 -8.11 -1.12 -14.22
C ARG A 83 -7.97 -1.16 -12.70
N VAL A 84 -7.04 -1.94 -12.21
CA VAL A 84 -6.67 -1.97 -10.79
C VAL A 84 -5.48 -1.07 -10.48
N TYR A 85 -5.30 -0.70 -9.21
CA TYR A 85 -4.19 0.10 -8.72
C TYR A 85 -3.72 -0.40 -7.34
N PRO A 86 -2.44 -0.19 -7.00
CA PRO A 86 -1.90 -0.65 -5.72
C PRO A 86 -2.46 0.13 -4.53
N VAL A 87 -2.78 -0.59 -3.45
CA VAL A 87 -3.21 -0.07 -2.16
C VAL A 87 -1.99 0.15 -1.28
N GLY A 88 -1.54 1.40 -1.20
CA GLY A 88 -0.28 1.74 -0.59
C GLY A 88 0.93 1.36 -1.46
N ARG A 89 2.12 1.37 -0.86
CA ARG A 89 3.37 1.18 -1.62
C ARG A 89 4.33 0.24 -0.90
N LEU A 90 5.17 -0.40 -1.69
CA LEU A 90 6.45 -1.00 -1.32
C LEU A 90 7.54 -0.37 -2.20
N ASP A 91 8.70 -0.09 -1.62
CA ASP A 91 9.82 0.45 -2.38
C ASP A 91 10.30 -0.53 -3.47
N LYS A 92 11.05 -0.03 -4.45
CA LYS A 92 11.61 -0.85 -5.55
C LYS A 92 12.46 -2.01 -5.02
N ASP A 93 13.21 -1.76 -3.96
CA ASP A 93 14.12 -2.71 -3.31
C ASP A 93 13.48 -3.53 -2.17
N SER A 94 12.17 -3.36 -1.95
CA SER A 94 11.36 -4.11 -1.00
C SER A 94 10.47 -5.12 -1.72
N GLU A 95 10.10 -6.19 -1.02
CA GLU A 95 9.32 -7.29 -1.58
C GLU A 95 8.15 -7.71 -0.69
N GLY A 96 7.29 -8.60 -1.19
CA GLY A 96 6.23 -9.22 -0.42
C GLY A 96 4.83 -8.71 -0.74
N LEU A 97 3.95 -8.80 0.25
CA LEU A 97 2.52 -8.59 0.11
C LEU A 97 2.18 -7.15 -0.32
N LEU A 98 1.59 -7.02 -1.50
CA LEU A 98 0.97 -5.81 -2.00
C LEU A 98 -0.46 -6.14 -2.44
N ILE A 99 -1.41 -5.29 -2.09
CA ILE A 99 -2.81 -5.43 -2.52
C ILE A 99 -3.05 -4.45 -3.66
N LEU A 100 -3.79 -4.89 -4.69
CA LEU A 100 -4.28 -4.05 -5.78
C LEU A 100 -5.81 -4.20 -5.87
N THR A 101 -6.50 -3.13 -6.24
CA THR A 101 -7.97 -3.12 -6.35
C THR A 101 -8.44 -2.03 -7.33
N ASN A 102 -9.70 -2.12 -7.79
CA ASN A 102 -10.44 -1.04 -8.42
C ASN A 102 -11.48 -0.41 -7.47
N ASP A 103 -11.57 -0.88 -6.22
CA ASP A 103 -12.46 -0.34 -5.19
C ASP A 103 -11.76 0.76 -4.40
N GLY A 104 -12.15 2.03 -4.68
CA GLY A 104 -11.62 3.21 -3.98
C GLY A 104 -11.95 3.25 -2.49
N SER A 105 -13.10 2.74 -2.09
CA SER A 105 -13.53 2.73 -0.70
C SER A 105 -12.70 1.74 0.12
N PHE A 106 -12.46 0.56 -0.42
CA PHE A 106 -11.56 -0.44 0.16
C PHE A 106 -10.12 0.09 0.25
N ALA A 107 -9.60 0.68 -0.82
CA ALA A 107 -8.25 1.25 -0.82
C ALA A 107 -8.08 2.34 0.24
N ASN A 108 -9.07 3.24 0.36
CA ASN A 108 -9.07 4.28 1.38
C ASN A 108 -9.12 3.68 2.79
N ALA A 109 -9.98 2.69 3.02
CA ALA A 109 -10.07 2.00 4.31
C ALA A 109 -8.72 1.40 4.74
N LEU A 110 -7.94 0.81 3.82
CA LEU A 110 -6.65 0.21 4.14
C LEU A 110 -5.50 1.21 4.31
N THR A 111 -5.57 2.37 3.66
CA THR A 111 -4.48 3.35 3.65
C THR A 111 -4.67 4.49 4.62
N HIS A 112 -5.88 4.71 5.09
CA HIS A 112 -6.18 5.83 5.98
C HIS A 112 -5.51 5.66 7.35
N PRO A 113 -4.77 6.66 7.85
CA PRO A 113 -4.01 6.57 9.10
C PRO A 113 -4.84 6.18 10.34
N LYS A 114 -6.14 6.53 10.37
CA LYS A 114 -7.03 6.20 11.49
C LYS A 114 -7.21 4.69 11.72
N HIS A 115 -7.03 3.86 10.69
CA HIS A 115 -7.29 2.43 10.79
C HIS A 115 -6.11 1.61 11.29
N ASN A 116 -4.91 2.18 11.37
CA ASN A 116 -3.72 1.64 12.03
C ASN A 116 -3.46 0.13 11.78
N TYR A 117 -3.70 -0.36 10.56
CA TYR A 117 -3.45 -1.75 10.23
C TYR A 117 -2.00 -2.15 10.53
N ALA A 118 -1.85 -3.17 11.36
CA ALA A 118 -0.55 -3.77 11.61
C ALA A 118 -0.01 -4.35 10.29
N LYS A 119 1.22 -3.98 9.95
CA LYS A 119 1.96 -4.51 8.82
C LYS A 119 3.16 -5.24 9.36
N VAL A 120 3.28 -6.52 9.05
CA VAL A 120 4.38 -7.35 9.53
C VAL A 120 5.41 -7.52 8.43
N TYR A 121 6.67 -7.27 8.80
CA TYR A 121 7.80 -7.35 7.89
C TYR A 121 8.83 -8.34 8.44
N ARG A 122 9.37 -9.17 7.56
CA ARG A 122 10.59 -9.95 7.81
C ARG A 122 11.77 -9.18 7.23
N VAL A 123 12.72 -8.84 8.09
CA VAL A 123 13.85 -7.97 7.76
C VAL A 123 15.16 -8.68 8.06
N THR A 124 16.00 -8.89 7.07
CA THR A 124 17.35 -9.39 7.26
C THR A 124 18.29 -8.22 7.40
N VAL A 125 19.01 -8.14 8.50
CA VAL A 125 19.97 -7.08 8.82
C VAL A 125 21.37 -7.62 9.00
N ARG A 126 22.36 -6.72 8.89
CA ARG A 126 23.79 -6.92 9.14
C ARG A 126 24.35 -5.69 9.85
N PRO A 127 25.42 -5.78 10.64
CA PRO A 127 25.97 -7.01 11.22
C PRO A 127 25.03 -7.65 12.26
N SER A 128 25.55 -8.14 13.39
CA SER A 128 24.77 -8.63 14.54
C SER A 128 23.96 -7.52 15.20
N VAL A 129 22.94 -7.91 15.94
CA VAL A 129 22.03 -7.01 16.67
C VAL A 129 22.20 -7.22 18.16
N ASN A 130 22.23 -6.16 18.96
CA ASN A 130 22.22 -6.23 20.41
C ASN A 130 20.90 -5.70 20.99
N ASP A 131 20.67 -5.96 22.28
CA ASP A 131 19.42 -5.56 22.96
C ASP A 131 19.23 -4.04 22.99
N GLU A 132 20.30 -3.25 23.12
CA GLU A 132 20.22 -1.79 23.12
C GLU A 132 19.70 -1.25 21.79
N MET A 133 20.15 -1.79 20.66
CA MET A 133 19.64 -1.44 19.32
C MET A 133 18.16 -1.77 19.18
N LEU A 134 17.74 -2.95 19.67
CA LEU A 134 16.35 -3.38 19.63
C LEU A 134 15.47 -2.47 20.46
N GLU A 135 15.88 -2.16 21.69
CA GLU A 135 15.16 -1.29 22.59
C GLU A 135 14.99 0.13 22.04
N LYS A 136 16.06 0.71 21.48
CA LYS A 136 15.98 2.00 20.81
C LYS A 136 14.96 2.02 19.68
N MET A 137 14.96 0.97 18.84
CA MET A 137 14.00 0.88 17.73
C MET A 137 12.57 0.61 18.22
N ARG A 138 12.37 -0.26 19.23
CA ARG A 138 11.06 -0.58 19.82
C ARG A 138 10.39 0.64 20.44
N ASN A 139 11.15 1.45 21.18
CA ASN A 139 10.65 2.66 21.86
C ASN A 139 10.44 3.84 20.92
N GLY A 140 10.78 3.67 19.65
CA GLY A 140 10.74 4.71 18.63
C GLY A 140 12.02 5.51 18.58
N ILE A 141 12.48 5.75 17.35
CA ILE A 141 13.73 6.42 17.03
C ILE A 141 13.46 7.63 16.13
N GLU A 142 14.27 8.65 16.23
CA GLU A 142 14.13 9.83 15.39
C GLU A 142 14.59 9.53 13.95
N ILE A 143 13.70 9.76 13.00
CA ILE A 143 13.96 9.70 11.55
C ILE A 143 13.29 10.90 10.88
N ASP A 144 14.01 11.57 10.00
CA ASP A 144 13.53 12.77 9.29
C ASP A 144 13.00 13.87 10.26
N GLY A 145 13.68 14.09 11.38
CA GLY A 145 13.33 15.11 12.37
C GLY A 145 12.08 14.79 13.22
N ARG A 146 11.58 13.53 13.19
CA ARG A 146 10.41 13.12 13.99
C ARG A 146 10.60 11.71 14.53
N LYS A 147 10.28 11.53 15.82
CA LYS A 147 10.29 10.21 16.45
C LYS A 147 9.23 9.29 15.82
N THR A 148 9.58 8.03 15.57
CA THR A 148 8.64 7.00 15.13
C THR A 148 7.72 6.58 16.28
N ALA A 149 6.56 6.04 15.94
CA ALA A 149 5.73 5.37 16.93
C ALA A 149 6.46 4.12 17.47
N PRO A 150 6.23 3.73 18.74
CA PRO A 150 6.69 2.46 19.26
C PRO A 150 6.19 1.31 18.40
N CYS A 151 7.01 0.25 18.29
CA CYS A 151 6.68 -0.91 17.48
C CYS A 151 7.25 -2.20 18.09
N ASP A 152 6.66 -3.34 17.73
CA ASP A 152 7.15 -4.63 18.16
C ASP A 152 8.26 -5.11 17.21
N ILE A 153 9.37 -5.58 17.77
CA ILE A 153 10.48 -6.16 17.00
C ILE A 153 10.93 -7.44 17.71
N ASN A 154 10.88 -8.57 16.97
CA ASN A 154 11.28 -9.87 17.47
C ASN A 154 12.44 -10.43 16.63
N ILE A 155 13.38 -11.13 17.26
CA ILE A 155 14.40 -11.91 16.56
C ILE A 155 13.76 -13.23 16.13
N ILE A 156 13.83 -13.53 14.83
CA ILE A 156 13.32 -14.79 14.25
C ILE A 156 14.44 -15.82 14.12
N SER A 157 15.61 -15.38 13.66
CA SER A 157 16.81 -16.21 13.60
C SER A 157 18.05 -15.33 13.65
N GLU A 158 19.11 -15.89 14.21
CA GLU A 158 20.41 -15.26 14.30
C GLU A 158 21.46 -16.24 13.81
N GLU A 159 22.29 -15.78 12.89
CA GLU A 159 23.44 -16.48 12.34
C GLU A 159 24.63 -15.50 12.36
N GLU A 160 25.84 -15.99 12.29
CA GLU A 160 27.03 -15.15 12.29
C GLU A 160 26.95 -14.07 11.20
N GLY A 161 27.01 -12.81 11.61
CA GLY A 161 26.94 -11.64 10.73
C GLY A 161 25.59 -11.42 10.02
N ARG A 162 24.51 -12.13 10.45
CA ARG A 162 23.19 -12.01 9.85
C ARG A 162 22.09 -12.26 10.86
N VAL A 163 21.17 -11.32 11.01
CA VAL A 163 20.00 -11.49 11.89
C VAL A 163 18.72 -11.27 11.08
N VAL A 164 17.71 -12.09 11.32
CA VAL A 164 16.38 -11.94 10.77
C VAL A 164 15.44 -11.42 11.85
N LEU A 165 14.91 -10.24 11.63
CA LEU A 165 13.98 -9.56 12.53
C LEU A 165 12.55 -9.59 11.95
N GLU A 166 11.56 -9.68 12.83
CA GLU A 166 10.17 -9.40 12.52
C GLU A 166 9.81 -8.03 13.09
N PHE A 167 9.36 -7.13 12.21
CA PHE A 167 8.84 -5.81 12.59
C PHE A 167 7.32 -5.80 12.45
N ILE A 168 6.62 -5.33 13.48
CA ILE A 168 5.17 -5.10 13.45
C ILE A 168 4.93 -3.62 13.55
N LEU A 169 4.62 -2.98 12.41
CA LEU A 169 4.39 -1.54 12.33
C LEU A 169 2.91 -1.22 12.13
N ARG A 170 2.39 -0.21 12.83
CA ARG A 170 1.04 0.33 12.65
C ARG A 170 1.02 1.64 11.85
N GLU A 171 2.17 2.23 11.63
CA GLU A 171 2.38 3.39 10.76
C GLU A 171 3.11 3.01 9.46
N GLY A 172 3.34 3.96 8.57
CA GLY A 172 4.04 3.69 7.30
C GLY A 172 4.69 4.94 6.74
N ARG A 173 5.83 5.36 7.34
CA ARG A 173 6.62 6.49 6.84
C ARG A 173 7.54 6.06 5.71
N ASN A 174 8.02 7.01 4.94
CA ASN A 174 8.93 6.74 3.82
C ASN A 174 10.19 6.00 4.30
N ARG A 175 10.40 4.78 3.77
CA ARG A 175 11.55 3.90 4.05
C ARG A 175 11.83 3.69 5.56
N GLN A 176 10.77 3.71 6.39
CA GLN A 176 10.85 3.74 7.85
C GLN A 176 11.79 2.70 8.44
N ILE A 177 11.57 1.41 8.15
CA ILE A 177 12.39 0.32 8.70
C ILE A 177 13.87 0.48 8.33
N ARG A 178 14.16 0.87 7.08
CA ARG A 178 15.55 1.08 6.64
C ARG A 178 16.22 2.20 7.40
N LYS A 179 15.53 3.33 7.60
CA LYS A 179 16.04 4.47 8.36
C LYS A 179 16.19 4.14 9.84
N MET A 180 15.25 3.39 10.43
CA MET A 180 15.36 2.92 11.82
C MET A 180 16.59 2.03 12.01
N CYS A 181 16.81 1.06 11.11
CA CYS A 181 17.99 0.21 11.14
C CYS A 181 19.29 1.01 10.97
N GLU A 182 19.32 1.91 9.98
CA GLU A 182 20.47 2.79 9.71
C GLU A 182 20.85 3.65 10.91
N ALA A 183 19.85 4.19 11.63
CA ALA A 183 20.05 5.04 12.82
C ALA A 183 20.69 4.29 14.01
N VAL A 184 20.65 2.96 14.01
CA VAL A 184 21.35 2.11 15.00
C VAL A 184 22.55 1.38 14.41
N GLY A 185 23.00 1.76 13.21
CA GLY A 185 24.20 1.18 12.56
C GLY A 185 23.95 -0.15 11.85
N LEU A 186 22.69 -0.56 11.62
CA LEU A 186 22.33 -1.78 10.93
C LEU A 186 22.06 -1.54 9.44
N GLN A 187 22.46 -2.47 8.59
CA GLN A 187 22.22 -2.49 7.15
C GLN A 187 21.12 -3.49 6.79
N VAL A 188 20.06 -3.03 6.13
CA VAL A 188 18.97 -3.90 5.67
C VAL A 188 19.35 -4.58 4.36
N ALA A 189 19.67 -5.87 4.42
CA ALA A 189 19.97 -6.71 3.26
C ALA A 189 18.69 -7.15 2.52
N ARG A 190 17.61 -7.47 3.26
CA ARG A 190 16.32 -7.90 2.70
C ARG A 190 15.16 -7.35 3.53
N LEU A 191 14.11 -6.89 2.87
CA LEU A 191 12.89 -6.42 3.51
C LEU A 191 11.68 -6.97 2.77
N LYS A 192 10.89 -7.81 3.47
CA LYS A 192 9.71 -8.47 2.91
C LYS A 192 8.49 -8.24 3.80
N ARG A 193 7.45 -7.64 3.27
CA ARG A 193 6.15 -7.54 3.96
C ARG A 193 5.42 -8.87 3.87
N ILE A 194 5.12 -9.48 5.00
CA ILE A 194 4.50 -10.81 5.08
C ILE A 194 3.03 -10.77 5.46
N SER A 195 2.54 -9.66 6.06
CA SER A 195 1.10 -9.49 6.30
C SER A 195 0.66 -8.02 6.30
N ILE A 196 -0.63 -7.80 6.09
CA ILE A 196 -1.36 -6.54 6.32
C ILE A 196 -2.61 -6.91 7.11
N GLY A 197 -2.70 -6.45 8.37
CA GLY A 197 -3.75 -6.86 9.28
C GLY A 197 -3.87 -8.40 9.34
N PRO A 198 -5.09 -8.95 9.18
CA PRO A 198 -5.33 -10.38 9.24
C PRO A 198 -4.87 -11.15 7.98
N VAL A 199 -4.54 -10.46 6.90
CA VAL A 199 -4.19 -11.08 5.61
C VAL A 199 -2.70 -11.38 5.55
N LYS A 200 -2.36 -12.66 5.39
CA LYS A 200 -0.98 -13.16 5.30
C LYS A 200 -0.62 -13.51 3.86
N LEU A 201 0.64 -13.26 3.50
CA LEU A 201 1.18 -13.62 2.18
C LEU A 201 1.10 -15.13 1.91
N GLY A 202 1.33 -15.94 2.95
CA GLY A 202 1.32 -17.40 2.85
C GLY A 202 2.37 -17.92 1.87
N MET A 203 1.99 -18.96 1.13
CA MET A 203 2.86 -19.67 0.17
C MET A 203 2.84 -19.07 -1.24
N LEU A 204 2.25 -17.89 -1.42
CA LEU A 204 2.22 -17.24 -2.74
C LEU A 204 3.64 -16.99 -3.25
N GLN A 205 3.97 -17.57 -4.39
CA GLN A 205 5.31 -17.46 -5.00
C GLN A 205 5.62 -16.00 -5.39
N THR A 206 6.89 -15.64 -5.36
CA THR A 206 7.37 -14.29 -5.74
C THR A 206 7.00 -13.98 -7.21
N GLY A 207 6.45 -12.79 -7.45
CA GLY A 207 5.96 -12.35 -8.77
C GLY A 207 4.58 -12.87 -9.14
N LYS A 208 3.97 -13.73 -8.32
CA LYS A 208 2.63 -14.26 -8.60
C LYS A 208 1.54 -13.46 -7.88
N THR A 209 0.34 -13.54 -8.45
CA THR A 209 -0.87 -12.92 -7.92
C THR A 209 -1.91 -14.00 -7.56
N ARG A 210 -2.80 -13.65 -6.63
CA ARG A 210 -4.07 -14.34 -6.41
C ARG A 210 -5.17 -13.36 -6.01
N ARG A 211 -6.40 -13.75 -6.19
CA ARG A 211 -7.51 -12.98 -5.60
C ARG A 211 -7.52 -13.16 -4.08
N LEU A 212 -7.91 -12.10 -3.37
CA LEU A 212 -8.31 -12.23 -1.98
C LEU A 212 -9.63 -13.01 -1.91
N THR A 213 -9.79 -13.82 -0.88
CA THR A 213 -11.07 -14.45 -0.58
C THR A 213 -12.03 -13.42 0.01
N ASP A 214 -13.35 -13.66 -0.10
CA ASP A 214 -14.35 -12.77 0.48
C ASP A 214 -14.14 -12.61 2.00
N ASN A 215 -13.72 -13.68 2.68
CA ASN A 215 -13.39 -13.65 4.10
C ASN A 215 -12.18 -12.73 4.39
N GLU A 216 -11.14 -12.74 3.56
CA GLU A 216 -9.98 -11.84 3.71
C GLU A 216 -10.41 -10.38 3.51
N VAL A 217 -11.24 -10.10 2.50
CA VAL A 217 -11.79 -8.76 2.24
C VAL A 217 -12.65 -8.30 3.42
N HIS A 218 -13.58 -9.13 3.89
CA HIS A 218 -14.43 -8.80 5.04
C HIS A 218 -13.61 -8.56 6.32
N LYS A 219 -12.61 -9.39 6.62
CA LYS A 219 -11.74 -9.20 7.78
C LYS A 219 -10.96 -7.88 7.71
N LEU A 220 -10.47 -7.50 6.53
CA LEU A 220 -9.83 -6.20 6.34
C LEU A 220 -10.83 -5.05 6.58
N LEU A 221 -12.04 -5.11 6.04
CA LEU A 221 -13.04 -4.05 6.24
C LEU A 221 -13.55 -3.95 7.68
N ARG A 222 -13.71 -5.08 8.38
CA ARG A 222 -14.14 -5.10 9.81
C ARG A 222 -13.05 -4.50 10.72
N SER A 223 -11.80 -4.83 10.48
CA SER A 223 -10.68 -4.27 11.27
C SER A 223 -10.50 -2.77 11.07
N SER A 224 -11.15 -2.16 10.06
CA SER A 224 -11.17 -0.71 9.86
C SER A 224 -12.23 0.02 10.70
N ASN A 225 -13.14 -0.72 11.35
CA ASN A 225 -14.23 -0.13 12.12
C ASN A 225 -13.87 -0.12 13.62
N PRO A 226 -13.69 1.04 14.26
CA PRO A 226 -13.24 1.12 15.66
C PRO A 226 -14.23 0.49 16.66
N ALA A 227 -15.50 0.32 16.29
CA ALA A 227 -16.52 -0.29 17.15
C ALA A 227 -16.34 -1.81 17.41
N THR A 228 -15.48 -2.50 16.66
CA THR A 228 -15.29 -3.96 16.77
C THR A 228 -14.02 -4.35 17.57
N GLN A 229 -13.27 -3.38 18.10
CA GLN A 229 -12.04 -3.64 18.88
C GLN A 229 -12.31 -3.84 20.38
N GLU A 230 -13.51 -3.55 20.87
CA GLU A 230 -13.86 -3.67 22.29
C GLU A 230 -14.41 -5.06 22.70
N GLU A 231 -14.78 -5.91 21.74
CA GLU A 231 -15.36 -7.24 22.04
C GLU A 231 -14.32 -8.38 22.21
N ASN A 232 -13.02 -8.12 22.07
CA ASN A 232 -11.98 -9.13 22.23
C ASN A 232 -10.88 -8.74 23.25
N LYS A 233 -11.29 -8.17 24.38
CA LYS A 233 -10.41 -8.02 25.57
C LYS A 233 -10.85 -8.96 26.69
#